data_e7aa25bc849aa9f45aef3188f27ea334
#
_entry.id   e7aa25bc849aa9f45aef3188f27ea334
#
_cell.length_a   1.000
_cell.length_b   1.000
_cell.length_c   1.000
_cell.angle_alpha   90.00
_cell.angle_beta   90.00
_cell.angle_gamma   90.00
#
_symmetry.space_group_name_H-M   'P 1'
#
loop_
_entity.id
_entity.type
_entity.pdbx_description
1 polymer ?
#
loop_
_entity_poly.entity_id
_entity_poly.type
_entity_poly.pdbx_seq_one_letter_code
_entity_poly.pdbx_strand_id
1 'polypeptide(L)' 'THGLTERETEIFALLARGRDVGYIEKELFISRNTVNTHRKNLYRKLGIHTQQELLSLIEASLN' A
#
# COMPACT_ATOMS: atom_id res chain seq x y z
N THR A 1 -8.95 1.36 11.13
CA THR A 1 -9.43 1.26 10.12
C THR A 1 -8.92 0.07 9.32
N HIS A 2 -9.79 -0.89 9.16
CA HIS A 2 -9.57 -2.12 8.40
C HIS A 2 -8.43 -2.98 8.94
N GLY A 3 -8.01 -2.75 10.20
CA GLY A 3 -6.98 -3.57 10.82
C GLY A 3 -5.57 -3.36 10.30
N LEU A 4 -5.32 -2.23 9.63
CA LEU A 4 -3.99 -1.91 9.13
C LEU A 4 -3.09 -1.42 10.26
N THR A 5 -1.82 -1.85 10.22
CA THR A 5 -0.83 -1.32 11.15
C THR A 5 -0.45 0.08 10.70
N GLU A 6 0.27 0.81 11.57
CA GLU A 6 0.71 2.15 11.25
C GLU A 6 1.58 2.17 9.98
N ARG A 7 2.52 1.22 9.88
CA ARG A 7 3.40 1.14 8.72
C ARG A 7 2.62 0.76 7.45
N GLU A 8 1.65 -0.13 7.58
CA GLU A 8 0.80 -0.50 6.45
C GLU A 8 -0.02 0.68 5.96
N THR A 9 -0.50 1.50 6.89
CA THR A 9 -1.24 2.71 6.54
C THR A 9 -0.36 3.70 5.78
N GLU A 10 0.89 3.87 6.20
CA GLU A 10 1.83 4.74 5.49
C GLU A 10 2.08 4.26 4.08
N ILE A 11 2.29 2.95 3.92
CA ILE A 11 2.53 2.35 2.61
C ILE A 11 1.28 2.46 1.74
N PHE A 12 0.11 2.24 2.32
CA PHE A 12 -1.16 2.40 1.61
C PHE A 12 -1.28 3.82 1.04
N ALA A 13 -0.97 4.83 1.85
CA ALA A 13 -1.07 6.22 1.42
C ALA A 13 -0.16 6.51 0.22
N LEU A 14 1.06 5.95 0.24
CA LEU A 14 2.00 6.16 -0.86
C LEU A 14 1.57 5.42 -2.13
N LEU A 15 1.09 4.18 -1.97
CA LEU A 15 0.57 3.41 -3.10
C LEU A 15 -0.65 4.08 -3.71
N ALA A 16 -1.48 4.68 -2.88
CA ALA A 16 -2.68 5.40 -3.32
C ALA A 16 -2.34 6.61 -4.18
N ARG A 17 -1.12 7.14 -4.02
CA ARG A 17 -0.63 8.24 -4.83
C ARG A 17 0.05 7.76 -6.11
N GLY A 18 0.07 6.46 -6.36
CA GLY A 18 0.70 5.89 -7.52
C GLY A 18 2.21 5.72 -7.40
N ARG A 19 2.74 5.79 -6.18
CA ARG A 19 4.17 5.63 -5.94
C ARG A 19 4.57 4.15 -5.99
N ASP A 20 5.77 3.88 -6.47
CA ASP A 20 6.25 2.50 -6.55
C ASP A 20 7.07 2.11 -5.31
N VAL A 21 7.51 0.84 -5.29
CA VAL A 21 8.28 0.30 -4.16
C VAL A 21 9.57 1.08 -3.94
N GLY A 22 10.25 1.46 -5.02
CA GLY A 22 11.50 2.21 -4.91
C GLY A 22 11.32 3.53 -4.19
N TYR A 23 10.25 4.23 -4.51
CA TYR A 23 9.93 5.50 -3.84
C TYR A 23 9.65 5.27 -2.34
N ILE A 24 8.88 4.21 -2.04
CA ILE A 24 8.52 3.90 -0.66
C ILE A 24 9.76 3.55 0.17
N GLU A 25 10.71 2.81 -0.40
CA GLU A 25 11.96 2.49 0.27
C GLU A 25 12.68 3.74 0.73
N LYS A 26 12.78 4.72 -0.15
CA LYS A 26 13.47 5.97 0.14
C LYS A 26 12.71 6.82 1.13
N GLU A 27 11.41 6.89 0.97
CA GLU A 27 10.57 7.75 1.80
C GLU A 27 10.51 7.26 3.25
N LEU A 28 10.43 5.95 3.42
CA LEU A 28 10.28 5.37 4.76
C LEU A 28 11.58 4.81 5.33
N PHE A 29 12.67 4.86 4.55
CA PHE A 29 13.98 4.35 4.96
C PHE A 29 13.93 2.88 5.38
N ILE A 30 13.26 2.05 4.59
CA ILE A 30 13.16 0.61 4.83
C ILE A 30 13.58 -0.14 3.57
N SER A 31 13.92 -1.42 3.74
CA SER A 31 14.37 -2.24 2.62
C SER A 31 13.20 -2.63 1.72
N ARG A 32 13.54 -3.03 0.49
CA ARG A 32 12.55 -3.50 -0.46
C ARG A 32 11.79 -4.71 0.09
N ASN A 33 12.51 -5.64 0.73
CA ASN A 33 11.86 -6.80 1.33
C ASN A 33 10.83 -6.40 2.37
N THR A 34 11.15 -5.40 3.18
CA THR A 34 10.22 -4.90 4.19
C THR A 34 9.00 -4.26 3.54
N VAL A 35 9.22 -3.45 2.50
CA VAL A 35 8.10 -2.84 1.77
C VAL A 35 7.19 -3.92 1.18
N ASN A 36 7.80 -4.92 0.55
CA ASN A 36 7.03 -5.99 -0.08
C ASN A 36 6.23 -6.80 0.95
N THR A 37 6.81 -7.04 2.12
CA THR A 37 6.11 -7.75 3.20
C THR A 37 4.89 -6.97 3.67
N HIS A 38 5.05 -5.69 3.92
CA HIS A 38 3.94 -4.84 4.34
C HIS A 38 2.88 -4.73 3.25
N ARG A 39 3.32 -4.56 2.01
CA ARG A 39 2.41 -4.45 0.88
C ARG A 39 1.58 -5.73 0.71
N LYS A 40 2.24 -6.88 0.83
CA LYS A 40 1.57 -8.16 0.73
C LYS A 40 0.49 -8.31 1.80
N ASN A 41 0.83 -7.97 3.02
CA ASN A 41 -0.12 -8.04 4.13
C ASN A 41 -1.27 -7.06 3.94
N LEU A 42 -0.95 -5.86 3.48
CA LEU A 42 -1.93 -4.83 3.18
C LEU A 42 -2.93 -5.31 2.12
N TYR A 43 -2.41 -5.84 1.02
CA TYR A 43 -3.25 -6.32 -0.06
C TYR A 43 -4.15 -7.46 0.40
N ARG A 44 -3.63 -8.36 1.22
CA ARG A 44 -4.43 -9.46 1.76
C ARG A 44 -5.58 -8.93 2.60
N LYS A 45 -5.31 -7.94 3.44
CA LYS A 45 -6.33 -7.35 4.31
C LYS A 45 -7.41 -6.63 3.50
N LEU A 46 -7.04 -6.06 2.37
CA LEU A 46 -7.97 -5.35 1.50
C LEU A 46 -8.64 -6.27 0.47
N GLY A 47 -8.19 -7.51 0.38
CA GLY A 47 -8.75 -8.46 -0.58
C GLY A 47 -8.36 -8.18 -2.02
N ILE A 48 -7.19 -7.60 -2.24
CA ILE A 48 -6.69 -7.24 -3.57
C ILE A 48 -5.34 -7.89 -3.83
N HIS A 49 -4.87 -7.83 -5.08
CA HIS A 49 -3.61 -8.47 -5.48
C HIS A 49 -2.64 -7.53 -6.17
N THR A 50 -3.08 -6.38 -6.65
CA THR A 50 -2.24 -5.45 -7.40
C THR A 50 -2.52 -4.01 -7.00
N GLN A 51 -1.56 -3.12 -7.34
CA GLN A 51 -1.72 -1.69 -7.11
C GLN A 51 -2.88 -1.14 -7.95
N GLN A 52 -3.09 -1.71 -9.13
CA GLN A 52 -4.20 -1.31 -9.99
C GLN A 52 -5.53 -1.52 -9.29
N GLU A 53 -5.69 -2.66 -8.62
CA GLU A 53 -6.90 -2.95 -7.86
C GLU A 53 -7.07 -1.99 -6.70
N LEU A 54 -5.96 -1.62 -6.05
CA LEU A 54 -5.98 -0.67 -4.95
C LEU A 54 -6.49 0.69 -5.43
N LEU A 55 -5.96 1.16 -6.56
CA LEU A 55 -6.37 2.43 -7.13
C LEU A 55 -7.84 2.41 -7.55
N SER A 56 -8.31 1.28 -8.06
CA SER A 56 -9.71 1.11 -8.42
C SER A 56 -10.63 1.20 -7.21
N LEU A 57 -10.20 0.62 -6.08
CA LEU A 57 -10.96 0.71 -4.84
C LEU A 57 -11.12 2.15 -4.38
N ILE A 58 -10.03 2.93 -4.48
CA ILE A 58 -10.04 4.32 -4.08
C ILE A 58 -10.97 5.13 -4.98
N GLU A 59 -10.90 4.91 -6.28
CA GLU A 59 -11.80 5.58 -7.23
C GLU A 59 -13.26 5.28 -6.91
N ALA A 60 -13.56 4.01 -6.62
CA ALA A 60 -14.92 3.61 -6.27
C ALA A 60 -15.39 4.31 -4.99
N SER A 61 -14.48 4.52 -4.04
CA SER A 61 -14.80 5.17 -2.78
C SER A 61 -15.07 6.66 -2.94
N LEU A 62 -14.48 7.28 -3.95
CA LEU A 62 -14.64 8.70 -4.19
C LEU A 62 -15.94 9.04 -4.91
N ASN A 63 -16.54 8.05 -5.52
CA ASN A 63 -17.83 8.22 -6.19
C ASN A 63 -18.97 7.84 -5.26
#